data_6c7d2d7cbb840c977486a1a70de832ec
#
_entry.id   6c7d2d7cbb840c977486a1a70de832ec
#
_cell.length_a   1.000
_cell.length_b   1.000
_cell.length_c   1.000
_cell.angle_alpha   90.00
_cell.angle_beta   90.00
_cell.angle_gamma   90.00
#
_symmetry.space_group_name_H-M   'P 1'
#
loop_
_entity.id
_entity.type
_entity.pdbx_description
1 polymer ?
#
loop_
_entity_poly.entity_id
_entity_poly.type
_entity_poly.pdbx_seq_one_letter_code
_entity_poly.pdbx_strand_id
1 'polypeptide(L)'
;MVGKPLAHSFSQKYFREKFSREGIEADYELWEENSVEEALKHIAATPELKGFNITMPYKKAFLPYLDYSDASAELCGNVNCVKVIRENGKTRLKGYNTDFYGFETSLEESFNLSAIKTAVILGSGGVSQTIAKVLEKHGISYRIASRRTFEDEVHI
;
A
#
# COMPACT_ATOMS: atom_id res chain seq x y z
N MET A 1 -1.33 12.00 0.41
CA MET A 1 -0.63 10.80 0.93
C MET A 1 -0.37 10.99 2.41
N VAL A 2 -0.61 9.96 3.19
CA VAL A 2 -0.32 9.93 4.64
C VAL A 2 0.91 9.07 4.92
N GLY A 3 1.88 9.58 5.68
CA GLY A 3 3.11 8.88 6.04
C GLY A 3 4.14 9.82 6.66
N LYS A 4 5.31 9.29 7.04
CA LYS A 4 6.40 10.09 7.59
C LYS A 4 7.73 9.32 7.54
N PRO A 5 8.82 9.91 7.00
CA PRO A 5 8.88 11.19 6.29
C PRO A 5 8.36 11.10 4.83
N LEU A 6 7.93 12.21 4.23
CA LEU A 6 7.45 12.29 2.86
C LEU A 6 8.30 13.17 1.93
N ALA A 7 9.39 13.76 2.43
CA ALA A 7 10.24 14.68 1.68
C ALA A 7 10.77 14.13 0.34
N HIS A 8 10.86 12.81 0.19
CA HIS A 8 11.32 12.14 -1.04
C HIS A 8 10.19 11.51 -1.85
N SER A 9 8.92 11.84 -1.56
CA SER A 9 7.77 11.26 -2.25
C SER A 9 7.63 11.82 -3.68
N PHE A 10 7.67 10.95 -4.68
CA PHE A 10 7.34 11.29 -6.06
C PHE A 10 5.84 11.41 -6.34
N SER A 11 5.00 10.92 -5.44
CA SER A 11 3.56 10.77 -5.70
C SER A 11 2.87 12.10 -5.97
N GLN A 12 3.20 13.15 -5.23
CA GLN A 12 2.56 14.46 -5.43
C GLN A 12 2.80 14.99 -6.85
N LYS A 13 4.07 14.99 -7.29
CA LYS A 13 4.42 15.44 -8.64
C LYS A 13 3.73 14.59 -9.69
N TYR A 14 3.82 13.27 -9.56
CA TYR A 14 3.23 12.32 -10.51
C TYR A 14 1.72 12.50 -10.65
N PHE A 15 0.97 12.58 -9.54
CA PHE A 15 -0.48 12.70 -9.60
C PHE A 15 -0.94 14.08 -10.08
N ARG A 16 -0.25 15.16 -9.73
CA ARG A 16 -0.55 16.49 -10.27
C ARG A 16 -0.36 16.55 -11.79
N GLU A 17 0.75 16.00 -12.30
CA GLU A 17 1.00 15.91 -13.74
C GLU A 17 -0.05 15.02 -14.42
N LYS A 18 -0.42 13.88 -13.81
CA LYS A 18 -1.47 12.99 -14.31
C LYS A 18 -2.82 13.70 -14.37
N PHE A 19 -3.24 14.36 -13.30
CA PHE A 19 -4.51 15.08 -13.25
C PHE A 19 -4.57 16.18 -14.32
N SER A 20 -3.50 16.97 -14.46
CA SER A 20 -3.40 17.99 -15.49
C SER A 20 -3.52 17.42 -16.90
N ARG A 21 -2.79 16.33 -17.19
CA ARG A 21 -2.82 15.68 -18.51
C ARG A 21 -4.17 15.07 -18.85
N GLU A 22 -4.89 14.54 -17.86
CA GLU A 22 -6.17 13.86 -18.03
C GLU A 22 -7.38 14.79 -17.85
N GLY A 23 -7.14 16.08 -17.58
CA GLY A 23 -8.21 17.06 -17.36
C GLY A 23 -9.02 16.79 -16.10
N ILE A 24 -8.42 16.17 -15.09
CA ILE A 24 -9.06 15.87 -13.81
C ILE A 24 -8.88 17.06 -12.87
N GLU A 25 -9.98 17.67 -12.43
CA GLU A 25 -9.95 18.74 -11.45
C GLU A 25 -9.76 18.17 -10.04
N ALA A 26 -8.50 17.93 -9.68
CA ALA A 26 -8.09 17.40 -8.39
C ALA A 26 -6.66 17.82 -8.02
N ASP A 27 -6.34 17.79 -6.73
CA ASP A 27 -4.97 17.95 -6.24
C ASP A 27 -4.53 16.76 -5.42
N TYR A 28 -3.22 16.67 -5.21
CA TYR A 28 -2.60 15.61 -4.41
C TYR A 28 -1.66 16.21 -3.38
N GLU A 29 -1.97 16.01 -2.11
CA GLU A 29 -1.25 16.57 -0.98
C GLU A 29 -0.45 15.52 -0.24
N LEU A 30 0.61 15.96 0.46
CA LEU A 30 1.42 15.14 1.35
C LEU A 30 1.12 15.55 2.80
N TRP A 31 0.70 14.60 3.62
CA TRP A 31 0.35 14.81 5.03
C TRP A 31 1.31 14.02 5.92
N GLU A 32 2.27 14.72 6.51
CA GLU A 32 3.21 14.15 7.49
C GLU A 32 2.61 14.23 8.88
N GLU A 33 1.73 13.30 9.20
CA GLU A 33 1.10 13.21 10.50
C GLU A 33 1.95 12.44 11.50
N ASN A 34 1.78 12.69 12.80
CA ASN A 34 2.54 11.99 13.85
C ASN A 34 1.84 10.70 14.29
N SER A 35 0.56 10.54 13.99
CA SER A 35 -0.23 9.36 14.31
C SER A 35 -1.37 9.12 13.32
N VAL A 36 -1.97 7.93 13.38
CA VAL A 36 -3.17 7.60 12.61
C VAL A 36 -4.36 8.46 13.06
N GLU A 37 -4.46 8.76 14.35
CA GLU A 37 -5.52 9.58 14.93
C GLU A 37 -5.46 11.03 14.39
N GLU A 38 -4.27 11.60 14.23
CA GLU A 38 -4.10 12.92 13.60
C GLU A 38 -4.54 12.86 12.13
N ALA A 39 -4.11 11.83 11.40
CA ALA A 39 -4.54 11.65 10.01
C ALA A 39 -6.07 11.49 9.89
N LEU A 40 -6.71 10.76 10.80
CA LEU A 40 -8.17 10.61 10.82
C LEU A 40 -8.90 11.94 11.09
N LYS A 41 -8.37 12.78 11.98
CA LYS A 41 -8.91 14.14 12.21
C LYS A 41 -8.78 14.99 10.95
N HIS A 42 -7.64 14.93 10.27
CA HIS A 42 -7.42 15.64 9.01
C HIS A 42 -8.38 15.16 7.91
N ILE A 43 -8.58 13.84 7.76
CA ILE A 43 -9.55 13.23 6.84
C ILE A 43 -10.98 13.74 7.14
N ALA A 44 -11.36 13.81 8.41
CA ALA A 44 -12.67 14.31 8.81
C ALA A 44 -12.86 15.79 8.51
N ALA A 45 -11.79 16.59 8.63
CA ALA A 45 -11.79 18.03 8.36
C ALA A 45 -11.74 18.38 6.85
N THR A 46 -11.53 17.38 5.97
CA THR A 46 -11.38 17.57 4.51
C THR A 46 -12.56 16.91 3.77
N PRO A 47 -13.73 17.55 3.69
CA PRO A 47 -14.94 16.94 3.12
C PRO A 47 -14.83 16.60 1.63
N GLU A 48 -13.99 17.30 0.87
CA GLU A 48 -13.75 17.05 -0.56
C GLU A 48 -12.80 15.88 -0.83
N LEU A 49 -12.11 15.35 0.18
CA LEU A 49 -11.17 14.25 0.02
C LEU A 49 -11.88 13.00 -0.54
N LYS A 50 -11.38 12.49 -1.68
CA LYS A 50 -11.92 11.30 -2.36
C LYS A 50 -11.18 10.01 -1.98
N GLY A 51 -9.92 10.13 -1.59
CA GLY A 51 -9.08 9.02 -1.20
C GLY A 51 -7.66 9.46 -0.87
N PHE A 52 -6.86 8.56 -0.36
CA PHE A 52 -5.47 8.84 -0.02
C PHE A 52 -4.61 7.59 -0.09
N ASN A 53 -3.33 7.78 -0.38
CA ASN A 53 -2.35 6.71 -0.22
C ASN A 53 -1.78 6.72 1.19
N ILE A 54 -1.34 5.56 1.64
CA ILE A 54 -0.67 5.35 2.92
C ILE A 54 0.72 4.76 2.65
N THR A 55 1.73 5.33 3.30
CA THR A 55 3.08 4.76 3.30
C THR A 55 3.58 4.52 4.73
N MET A 56 4.85 4.21 4.87
CA MET A 56 5.45 4.02 6.20
C MET A 56 5.21 5.24 7.10
N PRO A 57 5.00 5.02 8.41
CA PRO A 57 4.91 3.72 9.10
C PRO A 57 3.48 3.16 9.20
N TYR A 58 2.49 3.73 8.52
CA TYR A 58 1.06 3.59 8.83
C TYR A 58 0.33 2.48 8.06
N LYS A 59 0.94 1.78 7.10
CA LYS A 59 0.27 0.77 6.26
C LYS A 59 -0.47 -0.32 7.06
N LYS A 60 0.08 -0.78 8.18
CA LYS A 60 -0.58 -1.74 9.08
C LYS A 60 -1.48 -1.05 10.10
N ALA A 61 -1.03 0.09 10.61
CA ALA A 61 -1.71 0.80 11.68
C ALA A 61 -3.10 1.33 11.28
N PHE A 62 -3.34 1.54 9.98
CA PHE A 62 -4.65 1.98 9.48
C PHE A 62 -5.70 0.86 9.38
N LEU A 63 -5.31 -0.43 9.39
CA LEU A 63 -6.26 -1.54 9.23
C LEU A 63 -7.45 -1.49 10.22
N PRO A 64 -7.26 -1.23 11.53
CA PRO A 64 -8.37 -1.19 12.49
C PRO A 64 -9.39 -0.06 12.22
N TYR A 65 -9.04 0.93 11.43
CA TYR A 65 -9.86 2.11 11.15
C TYR A 65 -10.59 2.04 9.81
N LEU A 66 -10.44 0.94 9.08
CA LEU A 66 -11.16 0.71 7.82
C LEU A 66 -12.54 0.13 8.11
N ASP A 67 -13.57 0.65 7.43
CA ASP A 67 -14.91 0.04 7.43
C ASP A 67 -14.94 -1.21 6.53
N TYR A 68 -14.14 -1.22 5.48
CA TYR A 68 -14.03 -2.31 4.52
C TYR A 68 -12.59 -2.50 4.06
N SER A 69 -12.18 -3.74 3.91
CA SER A 69 -10.94 -4.12 3.24
C SER A 69 -11.26 -4.86 1.93
N ASP A 70 -10.48 -4.57 0.92
CA ASP A 70 -10.46 -5.35 -0.33
C ASP A 70 -9.61 -6.61 -0.12
N ALA A 71 -9.82 -7.63 -0.95
CA ALA A 71 -9.11 -8.91 -0.86
C ALA A 71 -7.58 -8.75 -0.86
N SER A 72 -7.04 -7.75 -1.58
CA SER A 72 -5.60 -7.48 -1.60
C SER A 72 -5.07 -6.96 -0.26
N ALA A 73 -5.83 -6.08 0.42
CA ALA A 73 -5.46 -5.57 1.74
C ALA A 73 -5.56 -6.66 2.81
N GLU A 74 -6.60 -7.51 2.75
CA GLU A 74 -6.76 -8.66 3.63
C GLU A 74 -5.63 -9.67 3.46
N LEU A 75 -5.33 -10.06 2.22
CA LEU A 75 -4.27 -11.00 1.89
C LEU A 75 -2.90 -10.52 2.37
N CYS A 76 -2.59 -9.24 2.17
CA CYS A 76 -1.30 -8.66 2.53
C CYS A 76 -1.18 -8.23 4.00
N GLY A 77 -2.30 -8.16 4.74
CA GLY A 77 -2.31 -7.66 6.12
C GLY A 77 -1.80 -6.22 6.24
N ASN A 78 -1.97 -5.41 5.21
CA ASN A 78 -1.63 -4.00 5.19
C ASN A 78 -2.37 -3.26 4.07
N VAL A 79 -2.45 -1.93 4.18
CA VAL A 79 -3.15 -1.05 3.24
C VAL A 79 -2.21 0.06 2.75
N ASN A 80 -2.24 0.37 1.45
CA ASN A 80 -1.49 1.49 0.88
C ASN A 80 -2.35 2.49 0.10
N CYS A 81 -3.63 2.17 -0.11
CA CYS A 81 -4.58 3.03 -0.80
C CYS A 81 -5.95 2.94 -0.13
N VAL A 82 -6.58 4.07 0.12
CA VAL A 82 -7.90 4.17 0.77
C VAL A 82 -8.82 5.03 -0.07
N LYS A 83 -10.00 4.51 -0.37
CA LYS A 83 -11.12 5.28 -0.91
C LYS A 83 -11.96 5.81 0.23
N VAL A 84 -12.26 7.11 0.18
CA VAL A 84 -13.19 7.77 1.11
C VAL A 84 -14.58 7.78 0.49
N ILE A 85 -15.53 7.16 1.17
CA ILE A 85 -16.93 7.05 0.75
C ILE A 85 -17.77 7.90 1.69
N ARG A 86 -18.51 8.87 1.15
CA ARG A 86 -19.40 9.72 1.93
C ARG A 86 -20.82 9.54 1.45
N GLU A 87 -21.62 8.89 2.29
CA GLU A 87 -23.01 8.57 2.00
C GLU A 87 -23.87 8.78 3.24
N ASN A 88 -25.04 9.40 3.09
CA ASN A 88 -26.00 9.62 4.17
C ASN A 88 -25.39 10.28 5.43
N GLY A 89 -24.50 11.26 5.24
CA GLY A 89 -23.83 11.96 6.33
C GLY A 89 -22.77 11.15 7.08
N LYS A 90 -22.44 9.93 6.60
CA LYS A 90 -21.39 9.09 7.17
C LYS A 90 -20.19 9.02 6.25
N THR A 91 -19.01 9.06 6.84
CA THR A 91 -17.75 8.80 6.15
C THR A 91 -17.32 7.36 6.42
N ARG A 92 -17.02 6.61 5.36
CA ARG A 92 -16.50 5.24 5.43
C ARG A 92 -15.19 5.13 4.67
N LEU A 93 -14.29 4.30 5.15
CA LEU A 93 -12.97 4.09 4.57
C LEU A 93 -12.88 2.67 4.01
N LYS A 94 -12.59 2.56 2.71
CA LYS A 94 -12.34 1.27 2.06
C LYS A 94 -10.87 1.18 1.66
N GLY A 95 -10.16 0.19 2.24
CA GLY A 95 -8.73 -0.03 2.05
C GLY A 95 -8.41 -1.03 0.94
N TYR A 96 -7.28 -0.81 0.27
CA TYR A 96 -6.72 -1.64 -0.80
C TYR A 96 -5.22 -1.77 -0.62
N ASN A 97 -4.65 -2.84 -1.16
CA ASN A 97 -3.20 -2.95 -1.33
C ASN A 97 -2.86 -3.01 -2.82
N THR A 98 -2.58 -1.83 -3.40
CA THR A 98 -2.23 -1.72 -4.82
C THR A 98 -0.79 -2.12 -5.12
N ASP A 99 0.08 -2.21 -4.10
CA ASP A 99 1.46 -2.72 -4.26
C ASP A 99 1.43 -4.19 -4.68
N PHE A 100 0.43 -4.97 -4.22
CA PHE A 100 0.25 -6.36 -4.60
C PHE A 100 0.10 -6.51 -6.11
N TYR A 101 -0.87 -5.83 -6.69
CA TYR A 101 -1.12 -5.88 -8.13
C TYR A 101 0.02 -5.28 -8.95
N GLY A 102 0.58 -4.15 -8.49
CA GLY A 102 1.70 -3.51 -9.19
C GLY A 102 2.94 -4.39 -9.26
N PHE A 103 3.29 -5.07 -8.16
CA PHE A 103 4.41 -5.99 -8.14
C PHE A 103 4.12 -7.26 -8.95
N GLU A 104 2.91 -7.83 -8.84
CA GLU A 104 2.49 -9.00 -9.59
C GLU A 104 2.61 -8.77 -11.09
N THR A 105 1.97 -7.70 -11.59
CA THR A 105 2.02 -7.33 -13.01
C THR A 105 3.47 -7.13 -13.50
N SER A 106 4.28 -6.39 -12.72
CA SER A 106 5.69 -6.16 -13.07
C SER A 106 6.50 -7.46 -13.12
N LEU A 107 6.21 -8.40 -12.23
CA LEU A 107 6.87 -9.71 -12.20
C LEU A 107 6.47 -10.57 -13.42
N GLU A 108 5.18 -10.60 -13.76
CA GLU A 108 4.64 -11.33 -14.92
C GLU A 108 5.17 -10.79 -16.25
N GLU A 109 5.29 -9.46 -16.38
CA GLU A 109 5.82 -8.81 -17.57
C GLU A 109 7.33 -9.01 -17.75
N SER A 110 8.05 -9.18 -16.63
CA SER A 110 9.53 -9.26 -16.64
C SER A 110 10.06 -10.69 -16.73
N PHE A 111 9.28 -11.69 -16.29
CA PHE A 111 9.77 -13.05 -16.13
C PHE A 111 8.75 -14.11 -16.54
N ASN A 112 9.24 -15.24 -17.03
CA ASN A 112 8.44 -16.44 -17.15
C ASN A 112 8.32 -17.12 -15.76
N LEU A 113 7.24 -16.86 -15.04
CA LEU A 113 7.07 -17.30 -13.66
C LEU A 113 7.05 -18.82 -13.51
N SER A 114 6.63 -19.57 -14.54
CA SER A 114 6.62 -21.04 -14.49
C SER A 114 8.03 -21.63 -14.40
N ALA A 115 9.04 -20.88 -14.81
CA ALA A 115 10.45 -21.27 -14.73
C ALA A 115 11.11 -20.94 -13.37
N ILE A 116 10.49 -20.08 -12.57
CA ILE A 116 11.03 -19.64 -11.27
C ILE A 116 10.53 -20.60 -10.19
N LYS A 117 11.45 -21.22 -9.46
CA LYS A 117 11.11 -22.12 -8.35
C LYS A 117 11.35 -21.48 -6.99
N THR A 118 12.36 -20.63 -6.89
CA THR A 118 12.77 -20.01 -5.62
C THR A 118 13.11 -18.54 -5.79
N ALA A 119 12.89 -17.77 -4.73
CA ALA A 119 13.21 -16.34 -4.66
C ALA A 119 13.85 -16.00 -3.30
N VAL A 120 14.55 -14.87 -3.25
CA VAL A 120 15.04 -14.29 -1.99
C VAL A 120 14.51 -12.86 -1.90
N ILE A 121 13.83 -12.55 -0.79
CA ILE A 121 13.37 -11.21 -0.46
C ILE A 121 14.41 -10.55 0.44
N LEU A 122 15.03 -9.47 -0.02
CA LEU A 122 16.00 -8.72 0.77
C LEU A 122 15.30 -7.63 1.59
N GLY A 123 15.18 -7.87 2.90
CA GLY A 123 14.54 -6.98 3.87
C GLY A 123 13.21 -7.53 4.40
N SER A 124 12.87 -7.15 5.63
CA SER A 124 11.64 -7.55 6.35
C SER A 124 10.66 -6.37 6.57
N GLY A 125 10.69 -5.36 5.69
CA GLY A 125 9.83 -4.18 5.77
C GLY A 125 8.39 -4.46 5.33
N GLY A 126 7.51 -3.43 5.39
CA GLY A 126 6.09 -3.57 5.06
C GLY A 126 5.80 -4.11 3.66
N VAL A 127 6.65 -3.81 2.67
CA VAL A 127 6.51 -4.30 1.29
C VAL A 127 6.90 -5.77 1.16
N SER A 128 7.81 -6.30 2.00
CA SER A 128 8.25 -7.69 1.93
C SER A 128 7.11 -8.69 2.09
N GLN A 129 6.14 -8.39 2.94
CA GLN A 129 4.95 -9.23 3.11
C GLN A 129 4.06 -9.23 1.86
N THR A 130 3.90 -8.09 1.21
CA THR A 130 3.16 -8.00 -0.05
C THR A 130 3.85 -8.83 -1.15
N ILE A 131 5.18 -8.72 -1.27
CA ILE A 131 5.98 -9.51 -2.21
C ILE A 131 5.84 -11.02 -1.91
N ALA A 132 5.93 -11.41 -0.64
CA ALA A 132 5.75 -12.80 -0.21
C ALA A 132 4.40 -13.36 -0.67
N LYS A 133 3.31 -12.59 -0.51
CA LYS A 133 1.97 -13.01 -0.94
C LYS A 133 1.83 -13.16 -2.46
N VAL A 134 2.53 -12.34 -3.25
CA VAL A 134 2.58 -12.53 -4.70
C VAL A 134 3.34 -13.82 -5.05
N LEU A 135 4.49 -14.07 -4.43
CA LEU A 135 5.26 -15.29 -4.67
C LEU A 135 4.47 -16.55 -4.27
N GLU A 136 3.79 -16.54 -3.12
CA GLU A 136 2.89 -17.63 -2.67
C GLU A 136 1.79 -17.92 -3.70
N LYS A 137 1.14 -16.88 -4.22
CA LYS A 137 0.09 -17.00 -5.25
C LYS A 137 0.59 -17.72 -6.51
N HIS A 138 1.85 -17.50 -6.87
CA HIS A 138 2.46 -18.12 -8.06
C HIS A 138 3.22 -19.44 -7.74
N GLY A 139 3.12 -19.96 -6.51
CA GLY A 139 3.79 -21.21 -6.10
C GLY A 139 5.31 -21.12 -6.08
N ILE A 140 5.87 -19.93 -5.89
CA ILE A 140 7.30 -19.67 -5.83
C ILE A 140 7.73 -19.71 -4.36
N SER A 141 8.58 -20.67 -3.97
CA SER A 141 9.17 -20.71 -2.63
C SER A 141 10.10 -19.54 -2.40
N TYR A 142 10.13 -18.98 -1.18
CA TYR A 142 10.99 -17.84 -0.91
C TYR A 142 11.65 -17.90 0.47
N ARG A 143 12.71 -17.12 0.63
CA ARG A 143 13.36 -16.83 1.91
C ARG A 143 13.44 -15.32 2.11
N ILE A 144 13.29 -14.88 3.37
CA ILE A 144 13.47 -13.46 3.72
C ILE A 144 14.82 -13.30 4.40
N ALA A 145 15.71 -12.51 3.80
CA ALA A 145 17.00 -12.16 4.39
C ALA A 145 16.92 -10.73 4.97
N SER A 146 17.11 -10.59 6.29
CA SER A 146 17.10 -9.30 6.95
C SER A 146 18.25 -9.18 7.96
N ARG A 147 18.66 -7.92 8.26
CA ARG A 147 19.70 -7.67 9.26
C ARG A 147 19.28 -7.99 10.70
N ARG A 148 17.98 -8.18 10.94
CA ARG A 148 17.42 -8.34 12.30
C ARG A 148 17.12 -9.78 12.70
N THR A 149 17.01 -10.69 11.75
CA THR A 149 16.74 -12.11 12.02
C THR A 149 17.29 -12.97 10.90
N PHE A 150 18.14 -13.91 11.26
CA PHE A 150 18.40 -15.13 10.49
C PHE A 150 17.39 -16.18 10.99
N GLU A 151 16.11 -15.91 10.88
CA GLU A 151 15.12 -16.96 11.03
C GLU A 151 14.87 -17.54 9.66
N ASP A 152 15.28 -18.79 9.48
CA ASP A 152 15.00 -19.62 8.31
C ASP A 152 13.49 -19.97 8.29
N GLU A 153 12.63 -19.00 8.01
CA GLU A 153 11.27 -19.30 7.60
C GLU A 153 11.30 -19.74 6.15
N VAL A 154 11.46 -21.05 5.97
CA VAL A 154 11.23 -21.71 4.69
C VAL A 154 9.73 -21.98 4.59
N HIS A 155 9.01 -21.14 3.89
CA HIS A 155 7.65 -21.47 3.48
C HIS A 155 7.73 -22.31 2.18
N ILE A 156 7.35 -23.59 2.31
CA ILE A 156 7.21 -24.56 1.21
C ILE A 156 5.75 -24.58 0.78
#